data_9253f9e9cf0e81c4eff5360ffad51624
#
_entry.id   9253f9e9cf0e81c4eff5360ffad51624
#
_cell.length_a   1.000
_cell.length_b   1.000
_cell.length_c   1.000
_cell.angle_alpha   90.00
_cell.angle_beta   90.00
_cell.angle_gamma   90.00
#
_symmetry.space_group_name_H-M   'P 1'
#
loop_
_entity.id
_entity.type
_entity.pdbx_description
1 polymer ?
#
loop_
_entity_poly.entity_id
_entity_poly.type
_entity_poly.pdbx_seq_one_letter_code
_entity_poly.pdbx_strand_id
1 'polypeptide(L)'
;MIQLDHIDITFHQKKRVIEAVKDVTLHINQGDIYGIVGYSGAGKSTLVRVINLLQQPTKGSIRIDGELTFDQGKVQLSANSLREKRRDIGMIFQHFNLMAQKTAKENVAFALRHSRLSKAEREKKVAELLELVGLSERADNYPAQLSGGQKQRVAIARALANDPKILISDEATSALDPKTTKQILALLQELNRRLGLTIVMITHEMQIVKDICHRVAVMQQGTLIEEGSVLDIFSNPREPLTQEFIKTATGIDEALEKINQQNIVKELPANAILAQLKYAGTSTDEPLLNQIYRQFEVTANILYGNIEILDQVPVGEMIVVFEGVAASIEAAEKALHEAGVDVTILKRGA
;
A
#
# COMPACT_ATOMS: atom_id res chain seq x y z
N MET A 1 16.65 -8.03 -0.61
CA MET A 1 16.93 -6.98 0.40
C MET A 1 16.49 -7.41 1.78
N ILE A 2 15.23 -7.75 1.98
CA ILE A 2 14.67 -8.26 3.25
C ILE A 2 14.10 -9.65 2.99
N GLN A 3 14.48 -10.63 3.82
CA GLN A 3 13.94 -11.99 3.80
C GLN A 3 13.49 -12.36 5.21
N LEU A 4 12.24 -12.70 5.33
CA LEU A 4 11.61 -13.23 6.53
C LEU A 4 11.15 -14.64 6.20
N ASP A 5 11.67 -15.65 6.90
CA ASP A 5 11.36 -17.04 6.63
C ASP A 5 10.70 -17.67 7.87
N HIS A 6 9.46 -18.13 7.72
CA HIS A 6 8.69 -18.82 8.74
C HIS A 6 8.62 -18.09 10.09
N ILE A 7 8.30 -16.79 10.05
CA ILE A 7 8.26 -15.92 11.24
C ILE A 7 7.02 -16.19 12.06
N ASP A 8 7.25 -16.60 13.32
CA ASP A 8 6.24 -16.63 14.38
C ASP A 8 6.53 -15.55 15.43
N ILE A 9 5.47 -14.88 15.92
CA ILE A 9 5.56 -13.96 17.06
C ILE A 9 4.43 -14.27 18.02
N THR A 10 4.79 -14.75 19.19
CA THR A 10 3.85 -15.10 20.26
C THR A 10 4.14 -14.27 21.51
N PHE A 11 3.13 -13.57 22.00
CA PHE A 11 3.20 -12.84 23.27
C PHE A 11 2.55 -13.68 24.39
N HIS A 12 3.29 -13.85 25.48
CA HIS A 12 2.80 -14.51 26.67
C HIS A 12 2.36 -13.46 27.71
N GLN A 13 1.08 -13.30 27.91
CA GLN A 13 0.49 -12.51 29.00
C GLN A 13 -0.03 -13.46 30.09
N LYS A 14 -0.04 -13.01 31.37
CA LYS A 14 -0.33 -13.86 32.56
C LYS A 14 -1.47 -14.89 32.45
N LYS A 15 -2.43 -14.70 31.53
CA LYS A 15 -3.56 -15.62 31.29
C LYS A 15 -3.91 -15.83 29.81
N ARG A 16 -3.13 -15.27 28.89
CA ARG A 16 -3.41 -15.35 27.43
C ARG A 16 -2.12 -15.54 26.66
N VAL A 17 -2.18 -16.37 25.66
CA VAL A 17 -1.18 -16.50 24.61
C VAL A 17 -1.75 -15.80 23.38
N ILE A 18 -1.04 -14.84 22.84
CA ILE A 18 -1.44 -14.09 21.65
C ILE A 18 -0.44 -14.38 20.55
N GLU A 19 -0.86 -15.14 19.55
CA GLU A 19 -0.09 -15.37 18.33
C GLU A 19 -0.33 -14.20 17.38
N ALA A 20 0.55 -13.21 17.44
CA ALA A 20 0.42 -11.98 16.67
C ALA A 20 0.88 -12.11 15.23
N VAL A 21 1.81 -13.03 14.94
CA VAL A 21 2.27 -13.39 13.60
C VAL A 21 2.45 -14.91 13.58
N LYS A 22 2.02 -15.56 12.51
CA LYS A 22 1.96 -17.02 12.36
C LYS A 22 2.52 -17.41 11.02
N ASP A 23 3.66 -18.08 11.02
CA ASP A 23 4.30 -18.69 9.86
C ASP A 23 4.41 -17.75 8.64
N VAL A 24 4.79 -16.49 8.86
CA VAL A 24 4.90 -15.52 7.78
C VAL A 24 6.25 -15.63 7.08
N THR A 25 6.20 -15.93 5.78
CA THR A 25 7.34 -15.85 4.87
C THR A 25 7.12 -14.67 3.92
N LEU A 26 8.13 -13.79 3.79
CA LEU A 26 8.03 -12.54 3.04
C LEU A 26 9.38 -12.15 2.45
N HIS A 27 9.40 -11.83 1.16
CA HIS A 27 10.62 -11.38 0.47
C HIS A 27 10.40 -10.01 -0.18
N ILE A 28 11.22 -9.03 0.21
CA ILE A 28 11.19 -7.66 -0.33
C ILE A 28 12.50 -7.41 -1.07
N ASN A 29 12.39 -7.02 -2.35
CA ASN A 29 13.56 -6.72 -3.18
C ASN A 29 14.11 -5.34 -2.87
N GLN A 30 15.36 -5.10 -3.28
CA GLN A 30 15.98 -3.79 -3.18
C GLN A 30 15.26 -2.81 -4.11
N GLY A 31 14.97 -1.61 -3.60
CA GLY A 31 14.29 -0.56 -4.36
C GLY A 31 12.77 -0.70 -4.44
N ASP A 32 12.18 -1.78 -3.90
CA ASP A 32 10.74 -1.92 -3.84
C ASP A 32 10.11 -0.86 -2.90
N ILE A 33 8.95 -0.37 -3.28
CA ILE A 33 7.96 0.16 -2.33
C ILE A 33 6.96 -0.97 -2.09
N TYR A 34 7.06 -1.58 -0.92
CA TYR A 34 6.32 -2.78 -0.56
C TYR A 34 5.23 -2.45 0.46
N GLY A 35 3.97 -2.70 0.11
CA GLY A 35 2.82 -2.50 0.97
C GLY A 35 2.53 -3.72 1.85
N ILE A 36 2.18 -3.50 3.11
CA ILE A 36 1.59 -4.52 4.00
C ILE A 36 0.25 -3.98 4.46
N VAL A 37 -0.84 -4.60 4.00
CA VAL A 37 -2.19 -4.15 4.25
C VAL A 37 -2.96 -5.18 5.09
N GLY A 38 -3.96 -4.71 5.83
CA GLY A 38 -4.83 -5.54 6.67
C GLY A 38 -5.54 -4.69 7.70
N TYR A 39 -6.59 -5.22 8.31
CA TYR A 39 -7.31 -4.52 9.38
C TYR A 39 -6.47 -4.30 10.63
N SER A 40 -6.94 -3.41 11.52
CA SER A 40 -6.32 -3.22 12.83
C SER A 40 -6.25 -4.56 13.58
N GLY A 41 -5.10 -4.85 14.19
CA GLY A 41 -4.87 -6.12 14.86
C GLY A 41 -4.44 -7.29 13.96
N ALA A 42 -4.31 -7.10 12.63
CA ALA A 42 -3.85 -8.17 11.72
C ALA A 42 -2.39 -8.61 11.92
N GLY A 43 -1.60 -7.90 12.76
CA GLY A 43 -0.19 -8.24 13.02
C GLY A 43 0.83 -7.40 12.26
N LYS A 44 0.40 -6.49 11.37
CA LYS A 44 1.27 -5.69 10.48
C LYS A 44 2.42 -4.99 11.19
N SER A 45 2.13 -4.10 12.15
CA SER A 45 3.16 -3.34 12.88
C SER A 45 4.05 -4.26 13.73
N THR A 46 3.54 -5.40 14.19
CA THR A 46 4.34 -6.41 14.89
C THR A 46 5.32 -7.07 13.93
N LEU A 47 4.87 -7.48 12.75
CA LEU A 47 5.71 -8.07 11.71
C LEU A 47 6.82 -7.11 11.26
N VAL A 48 6.49 -5.86 11.00
CA VAL A 48 7.47 -4.90 10.48
C VAL A 48 8.53 -4.52 11.53
N ARG A 49 8.19 -4.51 12.82
CA ARG A 49 9.16 -4.31 13.90
C ARG A 49 10.17 -5.44 14.04
N VAL A 50 9.94 -6.57 13.38
CA VAL A 50 10.91 -7.66 13.28
C VAL A 50 12.07 -7.29 12.35
N ILE A 51 11.81 -6.53 11.29
CA ILE A 51 12.84 -6.13 10.32
C ILE A 51 13.98 -5.36 10.99
N ASN A 52 13.66 -4.45 11.91
CA ASN A 52 14.67 -3.69 12.67
C ASN A 52 15.00 -4.32 14.03
N LEU A 53 14.52 -5.54 14.30
CA LEU A 53 14.70 -6.29 15.55
C LEU A 53 14.28 -5.49 16.80
N LEU A 54 13.32 -4.56 16.67
CA LEU A 54 12.63 -3.96 17.82
C LEU A 54 11.69 -4.96 18.47
N GLN A 55 11.14 -5.89 17.68
CA GLN A 55 10.44 -7.07 18.13
C GLN A 55 11.23 -8.29 17.70
N GLN A 56 11.57 -9.18 18.62
CA GLN A 56 12.20 -10.45 18.27
C GLN A 56 11.13 -11.49 17.93
N PRO A 57 11.27 -12.23 16.84
CA PRO A 57 10.40 -13.36 16.56
C PRO A 57 10.56 -14.46 17.59
N THR A 58 9.54 -15.29 17.73
CA THR A 58 9.59 -16.52 18.54
C THR A 58 10.26 -17.65 17.77
N LYS A 59 10.03 -17.69 16.43
CA LYS A 59 10.65 -18.66 15.50
C LYS A 59 10.95 -18.00 14.16
N GLY A 60 11.64 -18.75 13.30
CA GLY A 60 11.98 -18.36 11.94
C GLY A 60 13.35 -17.72 11.82
N SER A 61 13.66 -17.20 10.66
CA SER A 61 14.91 -16.53 10.37
C SER A 61 14.71 -15.19 9.64
N ILE A 62 15.65 -14.26 9.84
CA ILE A 62 15.64 -12.92 9.23
C ILE A 62 16.99 -12.67 8.57
N ARG A 63 16.95 -12.31 7.28
CA ARG A 63 18.10 -11.80 6.55
C ARG A 63 17.84 -10.37 6.07
N ILE A 64 18.80 -9.49 6.32
CA ILE A 64 18.77 -8.10 5.85
C ILE A 64 20.02 -7.83 5.05
N ASP A 65 19.86 -7.44 3.79
CA ASP A 65 20.98 -7.19 2.87
C ASP A 65 21.92 -8.42 2.76
N GLY A 66 21.32 -9.63 2.69
CA GLY A 66 22.01 -10.92 2.64
C GLY A 66 22.57 -11.42 3.98
N GLU A 67 22.69 -10.57 5.01
CA GLU A 67 23.21 -10.94 6.32
C GLU A 67 22.12 -11.57 7.21
N LEU A 68 22.43 -12.72 7.81
CA LEU A 68 21.55 -13.39 8.78
C LEU A 68 21.56 -12.59 10.09
N THR A 69 20.45 -11.93 10.41
CA THR A 69 20.35 -11.07 11.59
C THR A 69 19.69 -11.76 12.78
N PHE A 70 18.83 -12.73 12.51
CA PHE A 70 18.10 -13.53 13.50
C PHE A 70 17.89 -14.94 12.97
N ASP A 71 18.01 -15.94 13.85
CA ASP A 71 17.73 -17.34 13.53
C ASP A 71 17.32 -18.12 14.78
N GLN A 72 16.23 -18.89 14.68
CA GLN A 72 15.72 -19.82 15.68
C GLN A 72 15.76 -19.27 17.12
N GLY A 73 15.17 -18.10 17.34
CA GLY A 73 15.06 -17.48 18.67
C GLY A 73 16.28 -16.68 19.13
N LYS A 74 17.32 -16.54 18.28
CA LYS A 74 18.58 -15.87 18.66
C LYS A 74 18.95 -14.78 17.65
N VAL A 75 19.30 -13.60 18.17
CA VAL A 75 19.97 -12.55 17.39
C VAL A 75 21.38 -13.01 17.06
N GLN A 76 21.73 -13.02 15.76
CA GLN A 76 23.03 -13.46 15.27
C GLN A 76 24.09 -12.35 15.27
N LEU A 77 23.67 -11.11 15.54
CA LEU A 77 24.52 -9.92 15.54
C LEU A 77 25.04 -9.61 16.94
N SER A 78 26.28 -9.10 17.00
CA SER A 78 26.78 -8.45 18.23
C SER A 78 25.93 -7.19 18.56
N ALA A 79 25.99 -6.74 19.82
CA ALA A 79 25.26 -5.53 20.24
C ALA A 79 25.65 -4.29 19.42
N ASN A 80 26.92 -4.19 18.98
CA ASN A 80 27.39 -3.09 18.15
C ASN A 80 26.88 -3.22 16.71
N SER A 81 27.00 -4.40 16.10
CA SER A 81 26.49 -4.67 14.75
C SER A 81 24.98 -4.47 14.67
N LEU A 82 24.23 -4.88 15.71
CA LEU A 82 22.80 -4.63 15.79
C LEU A 82 22.45 -3.14 15.83
N ARG A 83 23.25 -2.32 16.55
CA ARG A 83 23.04 -0.85 16.56
C ARG A 83 23.34 -0.24 15.20
N GLU A 84 24.39 -0.71 14.50
CA GLU A 84 24.71 -0.27 13.15
C GLU A 84 23.61 -0.67 12.18
N LYS A 85 23.17 -1.92 12.18
CA LYS A 85 22.07 -2.40 11.34
C LYS A 85 20.77 -1.59 11.55
N ARG A 86 20.46 -1.24 12.80
CA ARG A 86 19.30 -0.39 13.11
C ARG A 86 19.42 1.05 12.60
N ARG A 87 20.63 1.55 12.35
CA ARG A 87 20.82 2.86 11.71
C ARG A 87 20.58 2.81 10.21
N ASP A 88 20.85 1.67 9.59
CA ASP A 88 20.60 1.44 8.17
C ASP A 88 19.10 1.29 7.87
N ILE A 89 18.24 1.30 8.89
CA ILE A 89 16.78 1.18 8.80
C ILE A 89 16.14 2.42 9.41
N GLY A 90 15.65 3.31 8.56
CA GLY A 90 14.85 4.45 8.98
C GLY A 90 13.43 4.03 9.34
N MET A 91 12.83 4.70 10.33
CA MET A 91 11.44 4.42 10.71
C MET A 91 10.64 5.70 10.87
N ILE A 92 9.49 5.74 10.20
CA ILE A 92 8.48 6.79 10.29
C ILE A 92 7.30 6.21 11.04
N PHE A 93 6.89 6.89 12.12
CA PHE A 93 5.83 6.43 13.01
C PHE A 93 4.51 7.15 12.74
N GLN A 94 3.41 6.52 13.05
CA GLN A 94 2.05 7.04 12.91
C GLN A 94 1.84 8.42 13.57
N HIS A 95 2.40 8.65 14.76
CA HIS A 95 2.23 9.87 15.54
C HIS A 95 3.45 10.82 15.45
N PHE A 96 4.22 10.77 14.34
CA PHE A 96 5.43 11.57 14.09
C PHE A 96 6.56 11.35 15.11
N ASN A 97 6.26 11.15 16.38
CA ASN A 97 7.19 10.97 17.50
C ASN A 97 8.30 12.05 17.55
N LEU A 98 7.92 13.30 17.29
CA LEU A 98 8.82 14.43 17.40
C LEU A 98 9.00 14.84 18.86
N MET A 99 10.21 15.25 19.19
CA MET A 99 10.52 15.85 20.49
C MET A 99 9.93 17.26 20.55
N ALA A 100 8.89 17.46 21.34
CA ALA A 100 8.11 18.70 21.40
C ALA A 100 8.94 19.94 21.81
N GLN A 101 10.00 19.74 22.60
CA GLN A 101 10.89 20.77 23.12
C GLN A 101 12.09 21.06 22.19
N LYS A 102 12.14 20.45 21.01
CA LYS A 102 13.20 20.63 20.01
C LYS A 102 12.63 21.17 18.72
N THR A 103 13.37 22.04 18.06
CA THR A 103 13.04 22.56 16.74
C THR A 103 13.07 21.46 15.68
N ALA A 104 12.60 21.74 14.46
CA ALA A 104 12.67 20.82 13.34
C ALA A 104 14.12 20.36 13.08
N LYS A 105 15.07 21.27 13.00
CA LYS A 105 16.49 20.96 12.81
C LYS A 105 17.08 20.11 13.95
N GLU A 106 16.71 20.41 15.18
CA GLU A 106 17.18 19.65 16.34
C GLU A 106 16.58 18.23 16.41
N ASN A 107 15.33 18.05 15.94
CA ASN A 107 14.73 16.74 15.79
C ASN A 107 15.48 15.87 14.77
N VAL A 108 15.88 16.43 13.63
CA VAL A 108 16.70 15.74 12.63
C VAL A 108 18.12 15.50 13.15
N ALA A 109 18.76 16.52 13.76
CA ALA A 109 20.10 16.40 14.33
C ALA A 109 20.20 15.33 15.42
N PHE A 110 19.13 15.07 16.15
CA PHE A 110 19.09 14.04 17.19
C PHE A 110 19.41 12.64 16.66
N ALA A 111 19.01 12.32 15.44
CA ALA A 111 19.34 11.02 14.82
C ALA A 111 20.86 10.88 14.55
N LEU A 112 21.56 12.01 14.34
CA LEU A 112 23.00 12.05 14.08
C LEU A 112 23.86 12.14 15.35
N ARG A 113 23.27 12.12 16.55
CA ARG A 113 24.01 12.33 17.82
C ARG A 113 25.15 11.32 18.05
N HIS A 114 25.05 10.13 17.47
CA HIS A 114 26.05 9.07 17.58
C HIS A 114 26.76 8.79 16.24
N SER A 115 26.62 9.69 15.25
CA SER A 115 27.40 9.62 14.01
C SER A 115 28.85 9.99 14.26
N ARG A 116 29.75 9.60 13.35
CA ARG A 116 31.17 10.00 13.36
C ARG A 116 31.41 11.39 12.76
N LEU A 117 30.33 12.07 12.31
CA LEU A 117 30.41 13.38 11.68
C LEU A 117 30.81 14.47 12.69
N SER A 118 31.64 15.42 12.26
CA SER A 118 31.92 16.65 12.99
C SER A 118 30.64 17.50 13.17
N LYS A 119 30.69 18.49 14.03
CA LYS A 119 29.56 19.41 14.25
C LYS A 119 29.13 20.09 12.95
N ALA A 120 30.10 20.60 12.18
CA ALA A 120 29.84 21.32 10.92
C ALA A 120 29.20 20.38 9.86
N GLU A 121 29.70 19.15 9.74
CA GLU A 121 29.13 18.15 8.81
C GLU A 121 27.71 17.76 9.21
N ARG A 122 27.42 17.63 10.51
CA ARG A 122 26.05 17.36 10.99
C ARG A 122 25.10 18.51 10.68
N GLU A 123 25.52 19.76 10.91
CA GLU A 123 24.73 20.94 10.61
C GLU A 123 24.42 21.04 9.11
N LYS A 124 25.42 20.80 8.26
CA LYS A 124 25.27 20.75 6.80
C LYS A 124 24.27 19.67 6.39
N LYS A 125 24.45 18.46 6.89
CA LYS A 125 23.55 17.34 6.57
C LYS A 125 22.11 17.57 7.02
N VAL A 126 21.90 18.17 8.18
CA VAL A 126 20.56 18.55 8.66
C VAL A 126 19.92 19.57 7.74
N ALA A 127 20.68 20.57 7.26
CA ALA A 127 20.16 21.56 6.32
C ALA A 127 19.76 20.90 4.99
N GLU A 128 20.61 20.03 4.42
CA GLU A 128 20.33 19.28 3.19
C GLU A 128 19.09 18.39 3.33
N LEU A 129 18.91 17.73 4.47
CA LEU A 129 17.73 16.88 4.73
C LEU A 129 16.44 17.70 4.87
N LEU A 130 16.50 18.87 5.50
CA LEU A 130 15.35 19.78 5.60
C LEU A 130 15.00 20.39 4.24
N GLU A 131 15.99 20.69 3.41
CA GLU A 131 15.78 21.12 2.02
C GLU A 131 15.12 20.02 1.21
N LEU A 132 15.63 18.77 1.31
CA LEU A 132 15.09 17.58 0.61
C LEU A 132 13.60 17.37 0.88
N VAL A 133 13.13 17.67 2.10
CA VAL A 133 11.71 17.56 2.46
C VAL A 133 10.95 18.88 2.33
N GLY A 134 11.57 19.95 1.82
CA GLY A 134 10.94 21.28 1.59
C GLY A 134 10.62 22.03 2.88
N LEU A 135 11.50 21.97 3.89
CA LEU A 135 11.32 22.64 5.19
C LEU A 135 12.49 23.55 5.62
N SER A 136 13.32 24.02 4.68
CA SER A 136 14.45 24.90 5.01
C SER A 136 14.03 26.12 5.82
N GLU A 137 12.95 26.81 5.42
CA GLU A 137 12.43 28.00 6.10
C GLU A 137 11.76 27.71 7.46
N ARG A 138 11.53 26.44 7.77
CA ARG A 138 10.89 25.97 9.01
C ARG A 138 11.85 25.26 9.96
N ALA A 139 13.16 25.34 9.69
CA ALA A 139 14.21 24.66 10.46
C ALA A 139 14.16 24.98 11.96
N ASP A 140 13.86 26.22 12.31
CA ASP A 140 13.83 26.72 13.68
C ASP A 140 12.45 26.65 14.36
N ASN A 141 11.41 26.16 13.65
CA ASN A 141 10.08 26.01 14.20
C ASN A 141 10.02 24.77 15.14
N TYR A 142 9.27 24.91 16.23
CA TYR A 142 8.92 23.80 17.12
C TYR A 142 7.75 22.99 16.54
N PRO A 143 7.60 21.70 16.93
CA PRO A 143 6.49 20.88 16.46
C PRO A 143 5.10 21.49 16.65
N ALA A 144 4.87 22.26 17.73
CA ALA A 144 3.62 22.95 17.97
C ALA A 144 3.29 24.02 16.90
N GLN A 145 4.29 24.53 16.19
CA GLN A 145 4.17 25.55 15.15
C GLN A 145 4.08 24.95 13.73
N LEU A 146 4.09 23.63 13.60
CA LEU A 146 4.09 22.90 12.33
C LEU A 146 2.72 22.24 12.10
N SER A 147 2.26 22.28 10.86
CA SER A 147 1.11 21.47 10.43
C SER A 147 1.40 19.97 10.50
N GLY A 148 0.37 19.12 10.43
CA GLY A 148 0.53 17.66 10.42
C GLY A 148 1.50 17.19 9.32
N GLY A 149 1.33 17.67 8.10
CA GLY A 149 2.21 17.34 6.98
C GLY A 149 3.64 17.84 7.16
N GLN A 150 3.83 19.02 7.77
CA GLN A 150 5.16 19.51 8.09
C GLN A 150 5.84 18.67 9.17
N LYS A 151 5.11 18.27 10.22
CA LYS A 151 5.61 17.32 11.23
C LYS A 151 6.03 15.99 10.60
N GLN A 152 5.26 15.49 9.66
CA GLN A 152 5.57 14.26 8.92
C GLN A 152 6.84 14.41 8.09
N ARG A 153 7.01 15.53 7.38
CA ARG A 153 8.23 15.83 6.64
C ARG A 153 9.48 15.90 7.55
N VAL A 154 9.36 16.47 8.76
CA VAL A 154 10.44 16.42 9.76
C VAL A 154 10.74 14.99 10.21
N ALA A 155 9.71 14.16 10.43
CA ALA A 155 9.88 12.75 10.78
C ALA A 155 10.57 11.96 9.66
N ILE A 156 10.24 12.23 8.40
CA ILE A 156 10.92 11.65 7.22
C ILE A 156 12.38 12.10 7.18
N ALA A 157 12.68 13.39 7.29
CA ALA A 157 14.05 13.90 7.30
C ALA A 157 14.89 13.26 8.43
N ARG A 158 14.31 13.11 9.62
CA ARG A 158 14.94 12.41 10.75
C ARG A 158 15.20 10.94 10.45
N ALA A 159 14.28 10.24 9.80
CA ALA A 159 14.44 8.84 9.43
C ALA A 159 15.55 8.63 8.39
N LEU A 160 15.77 9.61 7.52
CA LEU A 160 16.81 9.61 6.49
C LEU A 160 18.21 10.01 7.00
N ALA A 161 18.33 10.52 8.23
CA ALA A 161 19.55 11.17 8.71
C ALA A 161 20.81 10.29 8.69
N ASN A 162 20.67 8.98 8.84
CA ASN A 162 21.77 8.03 8.82
C ASN A 162 21.97 7.33 7.45
N ASP A 163 21.46 7.89 6.36
CA ASP A 163 21.50 7.31 5.01
C ASP A 163 21.02 5.86 4.98
N PRO A 164 19.78 5.58 5.48
CA PRO A 164 19.30 4.22 5.56
C PRO A 164 19.10 3.63 4.16
N LYS A 165 19.24 2.32 4.04
CA LYS A 165 18.90 1.57 2.83
C LYS A 165 17.41 1.15 2.82
N ILE A 166 16.83 1.04 4.01
CA ILE A 166 15.45 0.62 4.24
C ILE A 166 14.73 1.72 5.00
N LEU A 167 13.53 2.07 4.54
CA LEU A 167 12.63 3.00 5.22
C LEU A 167 11.33 2.28 5.56
N ILE A 168 11.01 2.20 6.85
CA ILE A 168 9.77 1.63 7.34
C ILE A 168 8.78 2.77 7.59
N SER A 169 7.58 2.69 7.05
CA SER A 169 6.49 3.64 7.22
C SER A 169 5.32 2.94 7.91
N ASP A 170 5.17 3.14 9.22
CA ASP A 170 4.11 2.52 10.04
C ASP A 170 2.91 3.49 10.13
N GLU A 171 1.90 3.31 9.27
CA GLU A 171 0.68 4.13 9.15
C GLU A 171 0.95 5.65 9.12
N ALA A 172 2.01 6.05 8.46
CA ALA A 172 2.56 7.41 8.52
C ALA A 172 1.65 8.50 7.92
N THR A 173 0.56 8.15 7.27
CA THR A 173 -0.38 9.08 6.63
C THR A 173 -1.76 9.11 7.28
N SER A 174 -2.07 8.20 8.19
CA SER A 174 -3.40 8.03 8.79
C SER A 174 -3.93 9.24 9.58
N ALA A 175 -3.03 10.13 10.02
CA ALA A 175 -3.38 11.36 10.75
C ALA A 175 -3.39 12.62 9.87
N LEU A 176 -3.34 12.47 8.54
CA LEU A 176 -3.23 13.56 7.58
C LEU A 176 -4.51 13.69 6.74
N ASP A 177 -4.78 14.88 6.26
CA ASP A 177 -5.84 15.11 5.27
C ASP A 177 -5.45 14.52 3.89
N PRO A 178 -6.43 14.23 3.01
CA PRO A 178 -6.16 13.56 1.73
C PRO A 178 -5.17 14.29 0.82
N LYS A 179 -5.18 15.63 0.81
CA LYS A 179 -4.27 16.43 0.00
C LYS A 179 -2.83 16.30 0.52
N THR A 180 -2.66 16.39 1.82
CA THR A 180 -1.36 16.24 2.48
C THR A 180 -0.85 14.82 2.34
N THR A 181 -1.71 13.81 2.46
CA THR A 181 -1.38 12.39 2.21
C THR A 181 -0.76 12.23 0.83
N LYS A 182 -1.41 12.69 -0.24
CA LYS A 182 -0.86 12.63 -1.61
C LYS A 182 0.52 13.28 -1.74
N GLN A 183 0.75 14.42 -1.06
CA GLN A 183 2.05 15.09 -1.06
C GLN A 183 3.13 14.28 -0.35
N ILE A 184 2.80 13.60 0.75
CA ILE A 184 3.75 12.74 1.47
C ILE A 184 4.05 11.47 0.66
N LEU A 185 3.05 10.87 0.02
CA LEU A 185 3.25 9.71 -0.84
C LEU A 185 4.14 10.04 -2.04
N ALA A 186 3.90 11.18 -2.71
CA ALA A 186 4.74 11.65 -3.80
C ALA A 186 6.20 11.91 -3.35
N LEU A 187 6.39 12.45 -2.15
CA LEU A 187 7.73 12.62 -1.56
C LEU A 187 8.41 11.26 -1.33
N LEU A 188 7.69 10.27 -0.81
CA LEU A 188 8.25 8.91 -0.58
C LEU A 188 8.63 8.23 -1.90
N GLN A 189 7.81 8.36 -2.95
CA GLN A 189 8.16 7.87 -4.30
C GLN A 189 9.41 8.56 -4.86
N GLU A 190 9.50 9.89 -4.72
CA GLU A 190 10.69 10.63 -5.15
C GLU A 190 11.94 10.18 -4.42
N LEU A 191 11.86 9.99 -3.10
CA LEU A 191 12.95 9.50 -2.27
C LEU A 191 13.37 8.07 -2.64
N ASN A 192 12.40 7.17 -2.88
CA ASN A 192 12.68 5.82 -3.37
C ASN A 192 13.47 5.88 -4.68
N ARG A 193 12.98 6.64 -5.67
CA ARG A 193 13.62 6.75 -6.99
C ARG A 193 15.00 7.40 -6.94
N ARG A 194 15.17 8.51 -6.17
CA ARG A 194 16.42 9.28 -6.13
C ARG A 194 17.51 8.62 -5.30
N LEU A 195 17.14 7.98 -4.20
CA LEU A 195 18.08 7.43 -3.22
C LEU A 195 18.19 5.90 -3.30
N GLY A 196 17.40 5.24 -4.16
CA GLY A 196 17.38 3.78 -4.26
C GLY A 196 16.89 3.09 -2.98
N LEU A 197 16.05 3.77 -2.19
CA LEU A 197 15.54 3.26 -0.91
C LEU A 197 14.59 2.08 -1.13
N THR A 198 14.68 1.07 -0.29
CA THR A 198 13.62 0.08 -0.13
C THR A 198 12.63 0.59 0.91
N ILE A 199 11.37 0.75 0.56
CA ILE A 199 10.33 1.28 1.46
C ILE A 199 9.36 0.16 1.82
N VAL A 200 9.16 -0.07 3.13
CA VAL A 200 8.13 -0.99 3.64
C VAL A 200 7.03 -0.14 4.27
N MET A 201 5.86 -0.17 3.66
CA MET A 201 4.73 0.65 4.06
C MET A 201 3.63 -0.17 4.70
N ILE A 202 3.24 0.19 5.92
CA ILE A 202 2.06 -0.37 6.58
C ILE A 202 0.90 0.60 6.40
N THR A 203 -0.22 0.09 5.95
CA THR A 203 -1.47 0.84 5.86
C THR A 203 -2.68 -0.09 5.98
N HIS A 204 -3.83 0.46 6.28
CA HIS A 204 -5.13 -0.21 6.14
C HIS A 204 -5.90 0.33 4.90
N GLU A 205 -5.31 1.26 4.16
CA GLU A 205 -5.90 1.91 3.00
C GLU A 205 -5.31 1.33 1.71
N MET A 206 -6.11 0.54 0.98
CA MET A 206 -5.69 -0.06 -0.29
C MET A 206 -5.43 0.99 -1.38
N GLN A 207 -6.08 2.16 -1.27
CA GLN A 207 -5.81 3.29 -2.15
C GLN A 207 -4.34 3.74 -2.09
N ILE A 208 -3.75 3.80 -0.88
CA ILE A 208 -2.34 4.15 -0.69
C ILE A 208 -1.43 3.12 -1.35
N VAL A 209 -1.76 1.82 -1.19
CA VAL A 209 -1.01 0.72 -1.83
C VAL A 209 -1.02 0.90 -3.35
N LYS A 210 -2.19 1.15 -3.91
CA LYS A 210 -2.37 1.39 -5.34
C LYS A 210 -1.55 2.58 -5.85
N ASP A 211 -1.55 3.68 -5.08
CA ASP A 211 -0.94 4.93 -5.52
C ASP A 211 0.60 4.85 -5.60
N ILE A 212 1.27 4.06 -4.76
CA ILE A 212 2.74 4.11 -4.71
C ILE A 212 3.46 2.77 -4.57
N CYS A 213 2.80 1.67 -4.22
CA CYS A 213 3.49 0.39 -4.00
C CYS A 213 3.72 -0.35 -5.33
N HIS A 214 4.82 -1.11 -5.40
CA HIS A 214 5.09 -2.03 -6.50
C HIS A 214 4.50 -3.42 -6.22
N ARG A 215 4.61 -3.86 -4.96
CA ARG A 215 4.09 -5.14 -4.49
C ARG A 215 3.36 -4.95 -3.17
N VAL A 216 2.47 -5.88 -2.85
CA VAL A 216 1.67 -5.84 -1.63
C VAL A 216 1.48 -7.23 -1.04
N ALA A 217 1.48 -7.28 0.29
CA ALA A 217 1.06 -8.43 1.09
C ALA A 217 -0.19 -8.08 1.88
N VAL A 218 -1.19 -8.95 1.85
CA VAL A 218 -2.43 -8.83 2.61
C VAL A 218 -2.34 -9.71 3.84
N MET A 219 -2.54 -9.14 5.02
CA MET A 219 -2.48 -9.84 6.30
C MET A 219 -3.85 -9.92 6.98
N GLN A 220 -4.16 -11.11 7.51
CA GLN A 220 -5.34 -11.36 8.31
C GLN A 220 -5.00 -12.23 9.52
N GLN A 221 -5.37 -11.81 10.73
CA GLN A 221 -5.22 -12.59 11.97
C GLN A 221 -3.83 -13.20 12.21
N GLY A 222 -2.78 -12.44 11.84
CA GLY A 222 -1.39 -12.84 12.01
C GLY A 222 -0.79 -13.63 10.84
N THR A 223 -1.56 -13.98 9.84
CA THR A 223 -1.10 -14.71 8.65
C THR A 223 -1.03 -13.80 7.43
N LEU A 224 -0.15 -14.12 6.51
CA LEU A 224 -0.15 -13.55 5.17
C LEU A 224 -1.09 -14.42 4.31
N ILE A 225 -2.16 -13.81 3.79
CA ILE A 225 -3.19 -14.53 3.02
C ILE A 225 -3.01 -14.38 1.52
N GLU A 226 -2.46 -13.26 1.06
CA GLU A 226 -2.23 -13.03 -0.36
C GLU A 226 -1.03 -12.09 -0.57
N GLU A 227 -0.23 -12.32 -1.61
CA GLU A 227 0.91 -11.51 -1.99
C GLU A 227 1.06 -11.46 -3.50
N GLY A 228 1.43 -10.30 -4.05
CA GLY A 228 1.67 -10.15 -5.49
C GLY A 228 2.13 -8.74 -5.87
N SER A 229 2.26 -8.51 -7.17
CA SER A 229 2.34 -7.15 -7.70
C SER A 229 1.03 -6.41 -7.43
N VAL A 230 1.06 -5.09 -7.34
CA VAL A 230 -0.17 -4.31 -7.17
C VAL A 230 -1.11 -4.57 -8.34
N LEU A 231 -0.58 -4.68 -9.56
CA LEU A 231 -1.37 -5.01 -10.75
C LEU A 231 -2.10 -6.35 -10.59
N ASP A 232 -1.39 -7.43 -10.19
CA ASP A 232 -2.00 -8.76 -10.04
C ASP A 232 -3.10 -8.77 -8.97
N ILE A 233 -2.81 -8.15 -7.82
CA ILE A 233 -3.75 -8.09 -6.69
C ILE A 233 -5.01 -7.30 -7.04
N PHE A 234 -4.88 -6.18 -7.78
CA PHE A 234 -6.04 -5.39 -8.20
C PHE A 234 -6.82 -6.01 -9.35
N SER A 235 -6.13 -6.69 -10.29
CA SER A 235 -6.77 -7.30 -11.44
C SER A 235 -7.46 -8.63 -11.11
N ASN A 236 -6.85 -9.45 -10.23
CA ASN A 236 -7.32 -10.80 -9.94
C ASN A 236 -7.17 -11.19 -8.46
N PRO A 237 -7.86 -10.51 -7.54
CA PRO A 237 -7.83 -10.82 -6.11
C PRO A 237 -8.47 -12.19 -5.85
N ARG A 238 -7.77 -13.05 -5.13
CA ARG A 238 -8.20 -14.42 -4.84
C ARG A 238 -8.91 -14.53 -3.50
N GLU A 239 -8.37 -13.85 -2.49
CA GLU A 239 -8.87 -13.93 -1.12
C GLU A 239 -10.05 -12.99 -0.88
N PRO A 240 -11.11 -13.43 -0.15
CA PRO A 240 -12.29 -12.59 0.11
C PRO A 240 -11.97 -11.24 0.73
N LEU A 241 -11.01 -11.19 1.66
CA LEU A 241 -10.58 -9.95 2.29
C LEU A 241 -9.90 -9.01 1.30
N THR A 242 -9.10 -9.53 0.38
CA THR A 242 -8.46 -8.74 -0.67
C THR A 242 -9.50 -8.13 -1.59
N GLN A 243 -10.52 -8.92 -1.97
CA GLN A 243 -11.65 -8.44 -2.78
C GLN A 243 -12.41 -7.31 -2.07
N GLU A 244 -12.66 -7.45 -0.77
CA GLU A 244 -13.31 -6.42 0.05
C GLU A 244 -12.50 -5.11 0.07
N PHE A 245 -11.20 -5.20 0.28
CA PHE A 245 -10.32 -4.03 0.26
C PHE A 245 -10.30 -3.32 -1.09
N ILE A 246 -10.28 -4.08 -2.19
CA ILE A 246 -10.28 -3.51 -3.54
C ILE A 246 -11.62 -2.84 -3.83
N LYS A 247 -12.74 -3.47 -3.53
CA LYS A 247 -14.09 -2.88 -3.68
C LYS A 247 -14.22 -1.56 -2.94
N THR A 248 -13.67 -1.49 -1.71
CA THR A 248 -13.64 -0.25 -0.93
C THR A 248 -12.78 0.81 -1.61
N ALA A 249 -11.62 0.44 -2.17
CA ALA A 249 -10.71 1.37 -2.84
C ALA A 249 -11.26 1.86 -4.19
N THR A 250 -12.04 1.06 -4.91
CA THR A 250 -12.66 1.44 -6.19
C THR A 250 -13.99 2.16 -6.03
N GLY A 251 -14.63 2.05 -4.85
CA GLY A 251 -15.93 2.65 -4.57
C GLY A 251 -17.09 1.99 -5.31
N ILE A 252 -16.90 0.78 -5.85
CA ILE A 252 -17.91 0.10 -6.67
C ILE A 252 -19.13 -0.31 -5.87
N ASP A 253 -18.98 -0.69 -4.60
CA ASP A 253 -20.10 -1.08 -3.75
C ASP A 253 -21.05 0.12 -3.48
N GLU A 254 -20.50 1.32 -3.20
CA GLU A 254 -21.30 2.54 -3.05
C GLU A 254 -21.99 2.92 -4.37
N ALA A 255 -21.31 2.73 -5.50
CA ALA A 255 -21.90 2.97 -6.82
C ALA A 255 -23.04 1.99 -7.09
N LEU A 256 -22.87 0.70 -6.79
CA LEU A 256 -23.91 -0.32 -6.94
C LEU A 256 -25.15 -0.04 -6.08
N GLU A 257 -24.95 0.37 -4.83
CA GLU A 257 -26.08 0.75 -3.96
C GLU A 257 -26.90 1.90 -4.57
N LYS A 258 -26.25 2.94 -5.08
CA LYS A 258 -26.90 4.09 -5.73
C LYS A 258 -27.57 3.70 -7.05
N ILE A 259 -26.93 2.86 -7.85
CA ILE A 259 -27.42 2.38 -9.14
C ILE A 259 -28.66 1.50 -8.95
N ASN A 260 -28.68 0.63 -7.96
CA ASN A 260 -29.84 -0.24 -7.65
C ASN A 260 -31.09 0.55 -7.23
N GLN A 261 -30.93 1.81 -6.81
CA GLN A 261 -32.05 2.70 -6.48
C GLN A 261 -32.61 3.45 -7.70
N GLN A 262 -31.90 3.45 -8.83
CA GLN A 262 -32.35 4.14 -10.05
C GLN A 262 -33.49 3.37 -10.76
N ASN A 263 -34.44 4.11 -11.35
CA ASN A 263 -35.56 3.50 -12.04
C ASN A 263 -35.14 2.61 -13.21
N ILE A 264 -34.09 2.98 -13.93
CA ILE A 264 -33.55 2.18 -15.04
C ILE A 264 -33.13 0.77 -14.62
N VAL A 265 -32.75 0.56 -13.35
CA VAL A 265 -32.37 -0.73 -12.81
C VAL A 265 -33.52 -1.41 -12.09
N LYS A 266 -34.43 -0.64 -11.44
CA LYS A 266 -35.63 -1.19 -10.79
C LYS A 266 -36.57 -1.79 -11.82
N GLU A 267 -36.77 -1.09 -12.91
CA GLU A 267 -37.69 -1.41 -14.01
C GLU A 267 -36.91 -1.93 -15.24
N LEU A 268 -35.93 -2.80 -15.01
CA LEU A 268 -35.06 -3.31 -16.06
C LEU A 268 -35.92 -4.10 -17.07
N PRO A 269 -35.93 -3.74 -18.38
CA PRO A 269 -36.72 -4.44 -19.39
C PRO A 269 -36.33 -5.91 -19.52
N ALA A 270 -37.29 -6.77 -19.92
CA ALA A 270 -37.05 -8.20 -20.06
C ALA A 270 -35.92 -8.58 -21.05
N ASN A 271 -35.63 -7.68 -21.99
CA ASN A 271 -34.56 -7.80 -22.97
C ASN A 271 -33.24 -7.13 -22.53
N ALA A 272 -33.10 -6.80 -21.23
CA ALA A 272 -31.91 -6.14 -20.70
C ALA A 272 -31.28 -6.89 -19.53
N ILE A 273 -29.96 -6.69 -19.37
CA ILE A 273 -29.20 -7.17 -18.23
C ILE A 273 -28.37 -6.05 -17.64
N LEU A 274 -28.21 -6.06 -16.31
CA LEU A 274 -27.22 -5.26 -15.60
C LEU A 274 -25.97 -6.12 -15.42
N ALA A 275 -24.84 -5.66 -15.93
CA ALA A 275 -23.58 -6.39 -15.86
C ALA A 275 -22.45 -5.53 -15.30
N GLN A 276 -21.53 -6.15 -14.59
CA GLN A 276 -20.23 -5.60 -14.21
C GLN A 276 -19.19 -6.12 -15.18
N LEU A 277 -18.40 -5.22 -15.75
CA LEU A 277 -17.27 -5.51 -16.61
C LEU A 277 -15.99 -5.18 -15.89
N LYS A 278 -15.03 -6.10 -15.86
CA LYS A 278 -13.69 -5.86 -15.36
C LYS A 278 -12.69 -5.95 -16.50
N TYR A 279 -11.87 -4.92 -16.60
CA TYR A 279 -10.85 -4.78 -17.62
C TYR A 279 -9.46 -4.88 -17.01
N ALA A 280 -8.56 -5.62 -17.64
CA ALA A 280 -7.16 -5.64 -17.29
C ALA A 280 -6.32 -5.74 -18.56
N GLY A 281 -5.38 -4.82 -18.75
CA GLY A 281 -4.44 -4.86 -19.86
C GLY A 281 -4.93 -4.22 -21.15
N THR A 282 -4.49 -4.78 -22.28
CA THR A 282 -4.69 -4.21 -23.62
C THR A 282 -6.15 -4.12 -24.08
N SER A 283 -7.06 -4.83 -23.42
CA SER A 283 -8.49 -4.78 -23.73
C SER A 283 -9.14 -3.40 -23.53
N THR A 284 -8.46 -2.48 -22.82
CA THR A 284 -8.97 -1.11 -22.64
C THR A 284 -8.67 -0.18 -23.81
N ASP A 285 -7.75 -0.55 -24.70
CA ASP A 285 -7.37 0.26 -25.87
C ASP A 285 -8.35 0.08 -27.04
N GLU A 286 -9.21 -0.95 -27.00
CA GLU A 286 -10.18 -1.23 -28.05
C GLU A 286 -11.57 -0.67 -27.71
N PRO A 287 -12.32 -0.15 -28.68
CA PRO A 287 -13.68 0.35 -28.46
C PRO A 287 -14.69 -0.81 -28.36
N LEU A 288 -14.50 -1.70 -27.40
CA LEU A 288 -15.24 -2.97 -27.27
C LEU A 288 -16.76 -2.77 -27.24
N LEU A 289 -17.28 -1.80 -26.47
CA LEU A 289 -18.72 -1.53 -26.42
C LEU A 289 -19.29 -1.10 -27.77
N ASN A 290 -18.51 -0.38 -28.58
CA ASN A 290 -18.91 -0.01 -29.93
C ASN A 290 -18.87 -1.21 -30.89
N GLN A 291 -17.89 -2.10 -30.71
CA GLN A 291 -17.80 -3.35 -31.50
C GLN A 291 -19.00 -4.26 -31.20
N ILE A 292 -19.39 -4.40 -29.93
CA ILE A 292 -20.57 -5.16 -29.51
C ILE A 292 -21.83 -4.65 -30.18
N TYR A 293 -22.05 -3.33 -30.17
CA TYR A 293 -23.21 -2.74 -30.87
C TYR A 293 -23.21 -3.07 -32.36
N ARG A 294 -22.07 -2.93 -33.03
CA ARG A 294 -21.97 -3.17 -34.49
C ARG A 294 -22.14 -4.64 -34.87
N GLN A 295 -21.67 -5.56 -34.08
CA GLN A 295 -21.65 -7.00 -34.37
C GLN A 295 -22.93 -7.73 -33.93
N PHE A 296 -23.47 -7.32 -32.77
CA PHE A 296 -24.54 -8.07 -32.12
C PHE A 296 -25.82 -7.25 -31.92
N GLU A 297 -25.82 -5.96 -32.33
CA GLU A 297 -26.95 -5.03 -32.12
C GLU A 297 -27.33 -4.88 -30.64
N VAL A 298 -26.39 -5.10 -29.71
CA VAL A 298 -26.55 -4.92 -28.28
C VAL A 298 -26.14 -3.51 -27.88
N THR A 299 -27.06 -2.74 -27.33
CA THR A 299 -26.75 -1.41 -26.78
C THR A 299 -26.16 -1.53 -25.39
N ALA A 300 -25.22 -0.64 -25.07
CA ALA A 300 -24.58 -0.59 -23.74
C ALA A 300 -24.77 0.81 -23.14
N ASN A 301 -25.48 0.90 -22.02
CA ASN A 301 -25.61 2.11 -21.24
C ASN A 301 -24.72 2.03 -19.99
N ILE A 302 -23.70 2.89 -19.92
CA ILE A 302 -22.73 2.91 -18.80
C ILE A 302 -23.35 3.69 -17.65
N LEU A 303 -23.56 3.02 -16.52
CA LEU A 303 -24.08 3.62 -15.29
C LEU A 303 -22.96 4.04 -14.32
N TYR A 304 -21.81 3.36 -14.39
CA TYR A 304 -20.62 3.66 -13.62
C TYR A 304 -19.39 3.22 -14.42
N GLY A 305 -18.29 3.92 -14.27
CA GLY A 305 -17.01 3.51 -14.84
C GLY A 305 -15.85 4.11 -14.04
N ASN A 306 -14.90 3.26 -13.69
CA ASN A 306 -13.63 3.65 -13.08
C ASN A 306 -12.52 2.93 -13.86
N ILE A 307 -11.67 3.67 -14.55
CA ILE A 307 -10.52 3.14 -15.28
C ILE A 307 -9.28 3.87 -14.76
N GLU A 308 -8.29 3.12 -14.35
CA GLU A 308 -7.04 3.61 -13.78
C GLU A 308 -5.85 2.97 -14.48
N ILE A 309 -4.69 3.61 -14.40
CA ILE A 309 -3.46 3.10 -14.98
C ILE A 309 -2.55 2.62 -13.85
N LEU A 310 -2.33 1.31 -13.76
CA LEU A 310 -1.42 0.66 -12.82
C LEU A 310 -0.23 0.10 -13.59
N ASP A 311 0.99 0.53 -13.27
CA ASP A 311 2.21 0.12 -13.98
C ASP A 311 2.11 0.23 -15.52
N GLN A 312 1.52 1.32 -16.00
CA GLN A 312 1.24 1.58 -17.42
C GLN A 312 0.19 0.64 -18.04
N VAL A 313 -0.45 -0.20 -17.22
CA VAL A 313 -1.53 -1.10 -17.64
C VAL A 313 -2.85 -0.49 -17.23
N PRO A 314 -3.78 -0.25 -18.14
CA PRO A 314 -5.12 0.18 -17.75
C PRO A 314 -5.86 -0.98 -17.07
N VAL A 315 -6.43 -0.69 -15.90
CA VAL A 315 -7.28 -1.59 -15.13
C VAL A 315 -8.55 -0.84 -14.79
N GLY A 316 -9.69 -1.46 -14.97
CA GLY A 316 -10.94 -0.76 -14.70
C GLY A 316 -12.13 -1.66 -14.50
N GLU A 317 -13.16 -1.05 -13.93
CA GLU A 317 -14.47 -1.68 -13.74
C GLU A 317 -15.54 -0.75 -14.28
N MET A 318 -16.54 -1.33 -14.97
CA MET A 318 -17.73 -0.62 -15.41
C MET A 318 -19.00 -1.37 -15.02
N ILE A 319 -20.06 -0.63 -14.72
CA ILE A 319 -21.42 -1.17 -14.57
C ILE A 319 -22.23 -0.67 -15.75
N VAL A 320 -22.73 -1.60 -16.52
CA VAL A 320 -23.47 -1.33 -17.75
C VAL A 320 -24.80 -2.04 -17.77
N VAL A 321 -25.78 -1.41 -18.40
CA VAL A 321 -27.01 -2.08 -18.85
C VAL A 321 -26.82 -2.45 -20.31
N PHE A 322 -26.85 -3.73 -20.61
CA PHE A 322 -26.94 -4.24 -21.97
C PHE A 322 -28.41 -4.47 -22.32
N GLU A 323 -28.83 -4.01 -23.50
CA GLU A 323 -30.16 -4.23 -24.02
C GLU A 323 -30.08 -4.78 -25.45
N GLY A 324 -30.80 -5.86 -25.70
CA GLY A 324 -30.81 -6.55 -26.99
C GLY A 324 -31.58 -7.87 -26.93
N VAL A 325 -31.55 -8.63 -28.01
CA VAL A 325 -32.09 -10.00 -28.04
C VAL A 325 -31.24 -10.91 -27.15
N ALA A 326 -31.83 -11.82 -26.40
CA ALA A 326 -31.11 -12.68 -25.46
C ALA A 326 -29.90 -13.42 -26.09
N ALA A 327 -30.06 -13.99 -27.28
CA ALA A 327 -28.99 -14.65 -28.02
C ALA A 327 -27.85 -13.68 -28.42
N SER A 328 -28.19 -12.43 -28.74
CA SER A 328 -27.20 -11.38 -29.03
C SER A 328 -26.41 -10.98 -27.79
N ILE A 329 -27.09 -10.88 -26.63
CA ILE A 329 -26.43 -10.56 -25.34
C ILE A 329 -25.43 -11.69 -24.97
N GLU A 330 -25.83 -12.96 -25.11
CA GLU A 330 -24.94 -14.11 -24.84
C GLU A 330 -23.73 -14.12 -25.80
N ALA A 331 -23.93 -13.79 -27.07
CA ALA A 331 -22.84 -13.69 -28.04
C ALA A 331 -21.90 -12.52 -27.72
N ALA A 332 -22.46 -11.39 -27.27
CA ALA A 332 -21.69 -10.22 -26.83
C ALA A 332 -20.87 -10.51 -25.55
N GLU A 333 -21.46 -11.20 -24.59
CA GLU A 333 -20.77 -11.67 -23.36
C GLU A 333 -19.58 -12.55 -23.72
N LYS A 334 -19.77 -13.53 -24.61
CA LYS A 334 -18.69 -14.40 -25.07
C LYS A 334 -17.57 -13.61 -25.80
N ALA A 335 -17.92 -12.66 -26.64
CA ALA A 335 -16.96 -11.82 -27.35
C ALA A 335 -16.15 -10.94 -26.36
N LEU A 336 -16.78 -10.43 -25.31
CA LEU A 336 -16.08 -9.69 -24.24
C LEU A 336 -15.08 -10.59 -23.50
N HIS A 337 -15.47 -11.82 -23.14
CA HIS A 337 -14.56 -12.78 -22.52
C HIS A 337 -13.38 -13.13 -23.43
N GLU A 338 -13.62 -13.32 -24.73
CA GLU A 338 -12.55 -13.59 -25.72
C GLU A 338 -11.60 -12.39 -25.86
N ALA A 339 -12.10 -11.16 -25.64
CA ALA A 339 -11.30 -9.94 -25.58
C ALA A 339 -10.61 -9.70 -24.21
N GLY A 340 -10.71 -10.63 -23.27
CA GLY A 340 -10.08 -10.53 -21.94
C GLY A 340 -10.83 -9.64 -20.94
N VAL A 341 -12.12 -9.38 -21.18
CA VAL A 341 -13.00 -8.67 -20.23
C VAL A 341 -13.77 -9.70 -19.40
N ASP A 342 -13.67 -9.62 -18.07
CA ASP A 342 -14.48 -10.43 -17.20
C ASP A 342 -15.88 -9.80 -17.03
N VAL A 343 -16.91 -10.59 -17.31
CA VAL A 343 -18.32 -10.15 -17.31
C VAL A 343 -19.06 -10.88 -16.20
N THR A 344 -19.61 -10.13 -15.26
CA THR A 344 -20.46 -10.66 -14.20
C THR A 344 -21.89 -10.10 -14.33
N ILE A 345 -22.87 -10.94 -14.57
CA ILE A 345 -24.28 -10.50 -14.62
C ILE A 345 -24.78 -10.28 -13.19
N LEU A 346 -25.17 -9.02 -12.90
CA LEU A 346 -25.67 -8.61 -11.58
C LEU A 346 -27.20 -8.78 -11.47
N LYS A 347 -27.94 -8.49 -12.56
CA LYS A 347 -29.40 -8.58 -12.60
C LYS A 347 -29.87 -8.83 -14.03
N ARG A 348 -30.93 -9.62 -14.18
CA ARG A 348 -31.67 -9.78 -15.44
C ARG A 348 -32.98 -9.05 -15.33
N GLY A 349 -33.46 -8.45 -16.43
CA GLY A 349 -34.79 -7.87 -16.55
C GLY A 349 -35.90 -8.93 -16.44
N ALA A 350 -37.04 -8.52 -15.92
CA ALA A 350 -38.20 -9.37 -15.69
C ALA A 350 -39.25 -9.18 -16.78
#